data_d4ade7568d268793890b483084f38347
#
_entry.id   d4ade7568d268793890b483084f38347
#
_cell.length_a   1.000
_cell.length_b   1.000
_cell.length_c   1.000
_cell.angle_alpha   90.00
_cell.angle_beta   90.00
_cell.angle_gamma   90.00
#
_symmetry.space_group_name_H-M   'P 1'
#
loop_
_entity.id
_entity.type
_entity.pdbx_description
1 polymer ?
#
loop_
_entity_poly.entity_id
_entity_poly.type
_entity_poly.pdbx_seq_one_letter_code
_entity_poly.pdbx_strand_id
1 'polypeptide(L)'
;RDRSVSRGLGDVYKRQAYRVEDDLLHCIRRYEWTEGPALDSVTLGIRWQLPPCPVRPFLPGILYYGNPSGARNTPDNVVRYEGRAGEFALFEEHRYPMPFAAFEIECGERCAAASLFTLPSPLADPRYADHWWSLGVRQADGRPELLLLSGPIGYNGRAGACKALQKGSLQLPGQYLAVRPGTVIEKEFRLAIDPAPLRGAAFRRPVHRALELYAPFSCEGLPGFEEIVAAKCLMTRSRWIDEGPVAGFNMYPAPRRAIVMGWCGQAAAPGYFLQHLGA
;
A
#
# COMPACT_ATOMS: atom_id res chain seq x y z
N ARG A 1 -10.61 -26.23 15.18
CA ARG A 1 -9.16 -26.46 14.97
C ARG A 1 -8.98 -27.08 13.60
N ASP A 2 -8.66 -26.26 12.60
CA ASP A 2 -8.27 -26.77 11.29
C ASP A 2 -6.78 -27.14 11.34
N ARG A 3 -6.50 -28.43 11.24
CA ARG A 3 -5.15 -28.97 11.09
C ARG A 3 -4.89 -29.13 9.59
N SER A 4 -4.24 -28.17 8.96
CA SER A 4 -3.80 -28.33 7.58
C SER A 4 -2.38 -28.89 7.59
N VAL A 5 -2.24 -30.17 7.31
CA VAL A 5 -0.93 -30.79 7.10
C VAL A 5 -0.52 -30.54 5.66
N SER A 6 0.47 -29.66 5.45
CA SER A 6 1.11 -29.52 4.15
C SER A 6 2.30 -30.49 4.09
N ARG A 7 2.27 -31.46 3.17
CA ARG A 7 3.37 -32.41 2.98
C ARG A 7 4.67 -31.65 2.68
N GLY A 8 5.68 -31.83 3.53
CA GLY A 8 7.04 -31.28 3.35
C GLY A 8 7.38 -30.03 4.15
N LEU A 9 6.42 -29.40 4.86
CA LEU A 9 6.66 -28.17 5.65
C LEU A 9 6.77 -28.40 7.17
N GLY A 10 6.74 -29.66 7.64
CA GLY A 10 6.59 -29.96 9.06
C GLY A 10 5.18 -29.71 9.57
N ASP A 11 4.95 -29.91 10.86
CA ASP A 11 3.65 -29.66 11.47
C ASP A 11 3.48 -28.17 11.77
N VAL A 12 2.59 -27.53 11.01
CA VAL A 12 2.19 -26.13 11.21
C VAL A 12 0.79 -26.07 11.75
N TYR A 13 0.62 -25.54 12.96
CA TYR A 13 -0.69 -25.24 13.49
C TYR A 13 -1.16 -23.88 12.98
N LYS A 14 -2.34 -23.89 12.35
CA LYS A 14 -3.02 -22.68 11.93
C LYS A 14 -4.24 -22.47 12.81
N ARG A 15 -4.30 -21.37 13.52
CA ARG A 15 -5.49 -20.93 14.26
C ARG A 15 -6.08 -19.72 13.56
N GLN A 16 -7.42 -19.68 13.51
CA GLN A 16 -8.15 -18.55 12.96
C GLN A 16 -9.22 -18.15 13.96
N ALA A 17 -9.28 -16.86 14.27
CA ALA A 17 -10.36 -16.25 15.02
C ALA A 17 -11.07 -15.23 14.14
N TYR A 18 -12.39 -15.23 14.19
CA TYR A 18 -13.24 -14.29 13.46
C TYR A 18 -14.22 -13.66 14.41
N ARG A 19 -14.41 -12.36 14.29
CA ARG A 19 -15.35 -11.57 15.08
C ARG A 19 -15.97 -10.51 14.18
N VAL A 20 -17.27 -10.31 14.26
CA VAL A 20 -17.95 -9.21 13.57
C VAL A 20 -17.99 -8.02 14.51
N GLU A 21 -17.44 -6.90 14.07
CA GLU A 21 -17.40 -5.61 14.77
C GLU A 21 -17.73 -4.52 13.77
N ASP A 22 -18.75 -3.72 14.06
CA ASP A 22 -19.15 -2.55 13.26
C ASP A 22 -19.22 -2.83 11.74
N ASP A 23 -19.88 -3.95 11.37
CA ASP A 23 -20.00 -4.46 10.00
C ASP A 23 -18.65 -4.85 9.33
N LEU A 24 -17.60 -4.99 10.12
CA LEU A 24 -16.32 -5.54 9.70
C LEU A 24 -16.15 -6.97 10.22
N LEU A 25 -15.65 -7.85 9.38
CA LEU A 25 -15.19 -9.16 9.82
C LEU A 25 -13.72 -9.01 10.26
N HIS A 26 -13.51 -8.90 11.56
CA HIS A 26 -12.20 -8.90 12.16
C HIS A 26 -11.63 -10.31 12.19
N CYS A 27 -10.42 -10.48 11.67
CA CYS A 27 -9.76 -11.77 11.50
C CYS A 27 -8.36 -11.73 12.11
N ILE A 28 -8.04 -12.76 12.85
CA ILE A 28 -6.70 -13.01 13.36
C ILE A 28 -6.27 -14.38 12.85
N ARG A 29 -5.13 -14.45 12.17
CA ARG A 29 -4.48 -15.70 11.79
C ARG A 29 -3.17 -15.85 12.52
N ARG A 30 -3.03 -16.98 13.22
CA ARG A 30 -1.84 -17.40 13.91
C ARG A 30 -1.31 -18.68 13.26
N TYR A 31 -0.05 -18.64 12.89
CA TYR A 31 0.72 -19.76 12.38
C TYR A 31 1.79 -20.11 13.42
N GLU A 32 1.91 -21.37 13.75
CA GLU A 32 2.86 -21.86 14.73
C GLU A 32 3.53 -23.12 14.19
N TRP A 33 4.84 -23.07 14.03
CA TRP A 33 5.66 -24.23 13.63
C TRP A 33 6.02 -25.01 14.88
N THR A 34 5.52 -26.23 14.98
CA THR A 34 5.72 -27.08 16.15
C THR A 34 6.82 -28.10 15.94
N GLU A 35 6.93 -28.62 14.72
CA GLU A 35 7.89 -29.68 14.37
C GLU A 35 8.41 -29.50 12.94
N GLY A 36 9.54 -30.14 12.62
CA GLY A 36 10.11 -30.19 11.29
C GLY A 36 11.42 -29.41 11.13
N PRO A 37 11.99 -29.42 9.92
CA PRO A 37 13.23 -28.71 9.64
C PRO A 37 13.05 -27.18 9.68
N ALA A 38 14.14 -26.46 9.92
CA ALA A 38 14.18 -25.02 9.66
C ALA A 38 14.03 -24.77 8.15
N LEU A 39 13.22 -23.76 7.79
CA LEU A 39 12.99 -23.34 6.40
C LEU A 39 13.29 -21.85 6.27
N ASP A 40 14.07 -21.48 5.27
CA ASP A 40 14.52 -20.09 5.07
C ASP A 40 13.70 -19.32 4.03
N SER A 41 12.73 -19.98 3.38
CA SER A 41 12.01 -19.42 2.24
C SER A 41 10.51 -19.72 2.33
N VAL A 42 9.83 -19.21 3.37
CA VAL A 42 8.39 -19.41 3.57
C VAL A 42 7.64 -18.14 3.27
N THR A 43 6.58 -18.24 2.48
CA THR A 43 5.60 -17.18 2.29
C THR A 43 4.25 -17.64 2.83
N LEU A 44 3.68 -16.86 3.75
CA LEU A 44 2.33 -17.04 4.25
C LEU A 44 1.36 -16.24 3.39
N GLY A 45 0.21 -16.84 3.09
CA GLY A 45 -0.81 -16.18 2.27
C GLY A 45 -2.17 -16.15 2.93
N ILE A 46 -2.81 -14.98 2.87
CA ILE A 46 -4.22 -14.79 3.16
C ILE A 46 -4.87 -14.39 1.83
N ARG A 47 -5.84 -15.19 1.38
CA ARG A 47 -6.55 -14.96 0.12
C ARG A 47 -8.04 -14.88 0.39
N TRP A 48 -8.65 -13.84 -0.11
CA TRP A 48 -10.09 -13.72 -0.18
C TRP A 48 -10.52 -13.75 -1.65
N GLN A 49 -10.96 -14.90 -2.08
CA GLN A 49 -11.43 -15.13 -3.44
C GLN A 49 -12.91 -14.74 -3.55
N LEU A 50 -13.19 -13.89 -4.53
CA LEU A 50 -14.55 -13.49 -4.85
C LEU A 50 -15.15 -14.43 -5.91
N PRO A 51 -16.48 -14.48 -6.06
CA PRO A 51 -17.12 -15.15 -7.20
C PRO A 51 -16.62 -14.56 -8.51
N PRO A 52 -16.71 -15.30 -9.64
CA PRO A 52 -16.47 -14.74 -10.96
C PRO A 52 -17.43 -13.60 -11.24
N CYS A 53 -16.93 -12.38 -11.29
CA CYS A 53 -17.72 -11.18 -11.56
C CYS A 53 -16.82 -10.08 -12.14
N PRO A 54 -17.39 -9.12 -12.87
CA PRO A 54 -16.65 -7.92 -13.25
C PRO A 54 -16.24 -7.13 -12.03
N VAL A 55 -14.95 -6.78 -11.95
CA VAL A 55 -14.40 -6.02 -10.84
C VAL A 55 -13.50 -4.90 -11.33
N ARG A 56 -13.40 -3.85 -10.52
CA ARG A 56 -12.44 -2.76 -10.69
C ARG A 56 -11.61 -2.59 -9.43
N PRO A 57 -10.27 -2.73 -9.51
CA PRO A 57 -9.42 -2.67 -8.35
C PRO A 57 -9.22 -1.23 -7.87
N PHE A 58 -9.05 -1.09 -6.56
CA PHE A 58 -8.67 0.13 -5.91
C PHE A 58 -7.58 -0.16 -4.86
N LEU A 59 -6.38 0.37 -5.08
CA LEU A 59 -5.25 0.33 -4.15
C LEU A 59 -4.85 1.78 -3.85
N PRO A 60 -5.11 2.29 -2.65
CA PRO A 60 -4.86 3.69 -2.31
C PRO A 60 -3.45 4.16 -2.65
N GLY A 61 -3.32 5.28 -3.37
CA GLY A 61 -2.05 5.84 -3.80
C GLY A 61 -1.35 5.11 -4.95
N ILE A 62 -1.85 3.95 -5.40
CA ILE A 62 -1.16 3.07 -6.34
C ILE A 62 -2.00 2.75 -7.59
N LEU A 63 -3.22 2.27 -7.41
CA LEU A 63 -4.06 1.77 -8.50
C LEU A 63 -5.50 2.24 -8.33
N TYR A 64 -6.00 2.93 -9.35
CA TYR A 64 -7.35 3.46 -9.41
C TYR A 64 -8.06 2.90 -10.64
N TYR A 65 -8.94 1.92 -10.44
CA TYR A 65 -9.73 1.29 -11.51
C TYR A 65 -8.89 0.81 -12.71
N GLY A 66 -7.71 0.25 -12.45
CA GLY A 66 -6.81 -0.25 -13.47
C GLY A 66 -5.87 0.79 -14.07
N ASN A 67 -5.93 2.05 -13.69
CA ASN A 67 -5.12 3.16 -14.23
C ASN A 67 -5.16 3.24 -15.77
N PRO A 68 -6.33 3.28 -16.41
CA PRO A 68 -6.43 3.18 -17.86
C PRO A 68 -5.75 4.33 -18.60
N SER A 69 -5.69 5.52 -18.00
CA SER A 69 -5.01 6.70 -18.57
C SER A 69 -3.48 6.64 -18.47
N GLY A 70 -2.94 5.83 -17.57
CA GLY A 70 -1.49 5.60 -17.44
C GLY A 70 -0.87 4.90 -18.64
N ALA A 71 -1.69 4.42 -19.58
CA ALA A 71 -1.25 3.73 -20.79
C ALA A 71 -0.39 4.56 -21.74
N ARG A 72 -0.47 5.87 -21.66
CA ARG A 72 0.20 6.78 -22.63
C ARG A 72 1.61 7.20 -22.21
N ASN A 73 1.94 7.11 -20.93
CA ASN A 73 3.22 7.55 -20.41
C ASN A 73 4.01 6.35 -19.90
N THR A 74 5.13 6.04 -20.50
CA THR A 74 6.09 4.99 -20.11
C THR A 74 5.48 3.77 -19.40
N PRO A 75 5.15 2.71 -20.16
CA PRO A 75 4.44 1.52 -19.69
C PRO A 75 5.00 0.88 -18.43
N ASP A 76 6.30 1.04 -18.19
CA ASP A 76 7.01 0.33 -17.13
C ASP A 76 6.95 1.02 -15.75
N ASN A 77 6.49 2.26 -15.70
CA ASN A 77 6.44 3.06 -14.46
C ASN A 77 5.05 3.19 -13.83
N VAL A 78 4.01 2.74 -14.52
CA VAL A 78 2.63 2.85 -14.06
C VAL A 78 2.07 1.47 -13.82
N VAL A 79 1.58 1.24 -12.61
CA VAL A 79 0.87 0.02 -12.26
C VAL A 79 -0.41 -0.05 -13.08
N ARG A 80 -0.66 -1.20 -13.71
CA ARG A 80 -1.88 -1.49 -14.46
C ARG A 80 -2.47 -2.79 -14.01
N TYR A 81 -3.77 -2.88 -14.10
CA TYR A 81 -4.51 -4.11 -13.87
C TYR A 81 -5.69 -4.15 -14.83
N GLU A 82 -5.71 -5.17 -15.66
CA GLU A 82 -6.73 -5.37 -16.71
C GLU A 82 -7.63 -6.59 -16.40
N GLY A 83 -7.35 -7.32 -15.32
CA GLY A 83 -8.08 -8.52 -14.93
C GLY A 83 -7.74 -9.75 -15.77
N ARG A 84 -6.57 -9.79 -16.39
CA ARG A 84 -6.10 -10.95 -17.16
C ARG A 84 -5.77 -12.11 -16.24
N ALA A 85 -5.92 -13.32 -16.74
CA ALA A 85 -5.55 -14.52 -16.00
C ALA A 85 -4.08 -14.45 -15.51
N GLY A 86 -3.89 -14.69 -14.21
CA GLY A 86 -2.57 -14.63 -13.56
C GLY A 86 -2.05 -13.23 -13.26
N GLU A 87 -2.76 -12.17 -13.67
CA GLU A 87 -2.37 -10.80 -13.40
C GLU A 87 -2.53 -10.46 -11.91
N PHE A 88 -1.61 -9.67 -11.38
CA PHE A 88 -1.65 -9.21 -10.00
C PHE A 88 -1.04 -7.81 -9.85
N ALA A 89 -1.47 -7.09 -8.82
CA ALA A 89 -0.86 -5.87 -8.33
C ALA A 89 -0.72 -6.00 -6.81
N LEU A 90 0.51 -6.07 -6.33
CA LEU A 90 0.84 -6.39 -4.95
C LEU A 90 1.98 -5.51 -4.48
N PHE A 91 1.82 -4.85 -3.33
CA PHE A 91 2.79 -3.91 -2.78
C PHE A 91 2.88 -4.04 -1.27
N GLU A 92 4.00 -3.65 -0.71
CA GLU A 92 4.24 -3.67 0.72
C GLU A 92 3.25 -2.76 1.45
N GLU A 93 2.75 -3.19 2.59
CA GLU A 93 1.73 -2.49 3.39
C GLU A 93 2.07 -1.02 3.67
N HIS A 94 3.34 -0.74 3.96
CA HIS A 94 3.81 0.61 4.30
C HIS A 94 3.85 1.57 3.11
N ARG A 95 3.68 1.08 1.88
CA ARG A 95 3.58 1.94 0.68
C ARG A 95 2.20 2.53 0.48
N TYR A 96 1.22 2.01 1.18
CA TYR A 96 -0.13 2.53 1.12
C TYR A 96 -0.30 3.71 2.08
N PRO A 97 -0.86 4.85 1.65
CA PRO A 97 -1.25 5.92 2.57
C PRO A 97 -2.33 5.45 3.55
N MET A 98 -3.14 4.48 3.13
CA MET A 98 -4.12 3.75 3.93
C MET A 98 -4.04 2.27 3.52
N PRO A 99 -3.53 1.36 4.39
CA PRO A 99 -3.23 -0.01 4.00
C PRO A 99 -4.48 -0.88 3.86
N PHE A 100 -5.21 -0.67 2.77
CA PHE A 100 -6.29 -1.55 2.31
C PHE A 100 -6.22 -1.78 0.80
N ALA A 101 -6.77 -2.89 0.36
CA ALA A 101 -7.05 -3.20 -1.03
C ALA A 101 -8.55 -3.44 -1.20
N ALA A 102 -9.12 -2.99 -2.30
CA ALA A 102 -10.54 -3.19 -2.57
C ALA A 102 -10.80 -3.50 -4.05
N PHE A 103 -11.92 -4.21 -4.27
CA PHE A 103 -12.56 -4.29 -5.56
C PHE A 103 -13.92 -3.60 -5.50
N GLU A 104 -14.21 -2.79 -6.49
CA GLU A 104 -15.59 -2.49 -6.84
C GLU A 104 -16.14 -3.66 -7.62
N ILE A 105 -17.26 -4.21 -7.14
CA ILE A 105 -17.97 -5.35 -7.70
C ILE A 105 -19.24 -4.85 -8.35
N GLU A 106 -19.50 -5.28 -9.57
CA GLU A 106 -20.74 -4.99 -10.29
C GLU A 106 -21.70 -6.19 -10.18
N CYS A 107 -22.87 -5.98 -9.59
CA CYS A 107 -23.92 -6.98 -9.41
C CYS A 107 -25.23 -6.47 -10.06
N GLY A 108 -25.37 -6.62 -11.36
CA GLY A 108 -26.47 -6.04 -12.12
C GLY A 108 -26.42 -4.51 -12.05
N GLU A 109 -27.49 -3.88 -11.59
CA GLU A 109 -27.57 -2.42 -11.43
C GLU A 109 -26.93 -1.93 -10.10
N ARG A 110 -26.52 -2.83 -9.24
CA ARG A 110 -25.93 -2.51 -7.94
C ARG A 110 -24.42 -2.63 -7.98
N CYS A 111 -23.76 -1.82 -7.18
CA CYS A 111 -22.33 -1.89 -6.95
C CYS A 111 -22.04 -2.12 -5.47
N ALA A 112 -20.94 -2.78 -5.20
CA ALA A 112 -20.43 -2.96 -3.83
C ALA A 112 -18.91 -2.83 -3.83
N ALA A 113 -18.33 -2.57 -2.65
CA ALA A 113 -16.90 -2.71 -2.42
C ALA A 113 -16.64 -3.96 -1.61
N ALA A 114 -15.75 -4.84 -2.08
CA ALA A 114 -15.12 -5.86 -1.25
C ALA A 114 -13.75 -5.34 -0.85
N SER A 115 -13.45 -5.28 0.44
CA SER A 115 -12.25 -4.61 0.95
C SER A 115 -11.52 -5.46 1.98
N LEU A 116 -10.21 -5.52 1.88
CA LEU A 116 -9.31 -6.13 2.84
C LEU A 116 -8.43 -5.04 3.44
N PHE A 117 -8.53 -4.86 4.76
CA PHE A 117 -7.76 -3.91 5.54
C PHE A 117 -6.70 -4.65 6.35
N THR A 118 -5.54 -4.07 6.47
CA THR A 118 -4.45 -4.63 7.27
C THR A 118 -3.76 -3.54 8.07
N LEU A 119 -3.28 -3.88 9.26
CA LEU A 119 -2.35 -3.03 9.99
C LEU A 119 -0.93 -3.47 9.64
N PRO A 120 -0.02 -2.54 9.35
CA PRO A 120 1.39 -2.88 9.14
C PRO A 120 1.91 -3.72 10.31
N SER A 121 2.46 -4.87 9.99
CA SER A 121 2.92 -5.81 11.01
C SER A 121 4.35 -5.50 11.42
N PRO A 122 4.71 -5.69 12.69
CA PRO A 122 6.09 -5.66 13.10
C PRO A 122 6.88 -6.76 12.39
N LEU A 123 8.18 -6.58 12.35
CA LEU A 123 9.10 -7.53 11.75
C LEU A 123 9.05 -8.88 12.43
N ALA A 124 8.97 -9.94 11.63
CA ALA A 124 9.20 -11.29 12.12
C ALA A 124 10.69 -11.55 12.43
N ASP A 125 11.59 -10.90 11.69
CA ASP A 125 13.03 -10.96 11.88
C ASP A 125 13.60 -9.54 11.99
N PRO A 126 14.15 -9.13 13.17
CA PRO A 126 14.63 -7.78 13.38
C PRO A 126 15.86 -7.39 12.52
N ARG A 127 16.48 -8.33 11.82
CA ARG A 127 17.56 -8.04 10.88
C ARG A 127 17.07 -7.29 9.64
N TYR A 128 15.76 -7.30 9.36
CA TYR A 128 15.16 -6.72 8.16
C TYR A 128 14.18 -5.62 8.55
N ALA A 129 14.68 -4.41 8.65
CA ALA A 129 13.92 -3.25 9.13
C ALA A 129 12.66 -2.91 8.30
N ASP A 130 12.60 -3.35 7.05
CA ASP A 130 11.48 -3.08 6.14
C ASP A 130 10.70 -4.34 5.75
N HIS A 131 10.75 -5.36 6.58
CA HIS A 131 10.05 -6.61 6.31
C HIS A 131 8.56 -6.50 6.67
N TRP A 132 7.77 -6.04 5.73
CA TRP A 132 6.32 -5.92 5.86
C TRP A 132 5.60 -7.05 5.13
N TRP A 133 4.32 -7.21 5.41
CA TRP A 133 3.45 -7.97 4.52
C TRP A 133 3.15 -7.13 3.28
N SER A 134 2.75 -7.81 2.22
CA SER A 134 2.35 -7.20 0.96
C SER A 134 0.87 -7.42 0.73
N LEU A 135 0.20 -6.36 0.30
CA LEU A 135 -1.24 -6.27 0.12
C LEU A 135 -1.56 -5.97 -1.34
N GLY A 136 -2.63 -6.54 -1.87
CA GLY A 136 -3.03 -6.24 -3.24
C GLY A 136 -4.12 -7.12 -3.79
N VAL A 137 -4.15 -7.20 -5.12
CA VAL A 137 -5.16 -7.89 -5.92
C VAL A 137 -4.52 -8.86 -6.90
N ARG A 138 -5.25 -9.91 -7.23
CA ARG A 138 -4.87 -10.89 -8.24
C ARG A 138 -6.08 -11.41 -9.01
N GLN A 139 -5.86 -11.82 -10.26
CA GLN A 139 -6.81 -12.60 -11.05
C GLN A 139 -6.33 -14.04 -11.11
N ALA A 140 -6.99 -14.95 -10.43
CA ALA A 140 -6.65 -16.36 -10.39
C ALA A 140 -7.84 -17.23 -10.79
N ASP A 141 -7.61 -18.13 -11.74
CA ASP A 141 -8.60 -19.11 -12.20
C ASP A 141 -9.97 -18.47 -12.57
N GLY A 142 -9.93 -17.31 -13.22
CA GLY A 142 -11.12 -16.56 -13.61
C GLY A 142 -11.83 -15.85 -12.45
N ARG A 143 -11.22 -15.79 -11.27
CA ARG A 143 -11.77 -15.16 -10.07
C ARG A 143 -10.88 -14.06 -9.54
N PRO A 144 -11.45 -12.92 -9.16
CA PRO A 144 -10.70 -11.87 -8.49
C PRO A 144 -10.40 -12.28 -7.04
N GLU A 145 -9.19 -11.95 -6.59
CA GLU A 145 -8.72 -12.22 -5.22
C GLU A 145 -8.12 -10.97 -4.61
N LEU A 146 -8.48 -10.70 -3.36
CA LEU A 146 -7.72 -9.83 -2.46
C LEU A 146 -6.67 -10.66 -1.74
N LEU A 147 -5.44 -10.15 -1.71
CA LEU A 147 -4.27 -10.88 -1.22
C LEU A 147 -3.57 -10.13 -0.11
N LEU A 148 -3.08 -10.90 0.86
CA LEU A 148 -2.11 -10.45 1.85
C LEU A 148 -1.04 -11.53 1.96
N LEU A 149 0.20 -11.22 1.59
CA LEU A 149 1.33 -12.15 1.60
C LEU A 149 2.41 -11.65 2.56
N SER A 150 3.03 -12.57 3.29
CA SER A 150 4.20 -12.21 4.11
C SER A 150 5.39 -11.88 3.22
N GLY A 151 6.11 -10.83 3.58
CA GLY A 151 7.29 -10.35 2.89
C GLY A 151 7.06 -9.12 2.00
N PRO A 152 8.11 -8.36 1.73
CA PRO A 152 8.07 -7.14 0.92
C PRO A 152 8.07 -7.47 -0.57
N ILE A 153 6.91 -7.75 -1.12
CA ILE A 153 6.73 -8.06 -2.53
C ILE A 153 6.13 -6.84 -3.22
N GLY A 154 6.89 -6.22 -4.12
CA GLY A 154 6.45 -5.05 -4.87
C GLY A 154 6.29 -5.35 -6.35
N TYR A 155 5.16 -5.94 -6.76
CA TYR A 155 4.92 -6.35 -8.14
C TYR A 155 3.58 -5.90 -8.70
N ASN A 156 3.58 -5.56 -10.00
CA ASN A 156 2.36 -5.36 -10.79
C ASN A 156 2.17 -6.43 -11.87
N GLY A 157 2.72 -7.62 -11.69
CA GLY A 157 2.64 -8.70 -12.67
C GLY A 157 3.59 -8.58 -13.86
N ARG A 158 4.46 -7.55 -13.89
CA ARG A 158 5.49 -7.37 -14.92
C ARG A 158 6.87 -7.36 -14.27
N ALA A 159 7.84 -8.01 -14.91
CA ALA A 159 9.23 -7.94 -14.48
C ALA A 159 9.64 -6.45 -14.41
N GLY A 160 10.14 -6.02 -13.27
CA GLY A 160 10.65 -4.66 -13.10
C GLY A 160 9.67 -3.61 -12.62
N ALA A 161 8.50 -3.98 -12.09
CA ALA A 161 7.54 -3.04 -11.52
C ALA A 161 8.05 -2.23 -10.32
N CYS A 162 9.01 -2.74 -9.61
CA CYS A 162 9.73 -2.01 -8.58
C CYS A 162 10.96 -1.34 -9.18
N LYS A 163 11.07 -0.01 -9.10
CA LYS A 163 12.25 0.72 -9.60
C LYS A 163 13.57 0.22 -9.01
N ALA A 164 13.55 -0.28 -7.81
CA ALA A 164 14.74 -0.86 -7.15
C ALA A 164 15.13 -2.20 -7.77
N LEU A 165 14.16 -3.03 -8.13
CA LEU A 165 14.38 -4.29 -8.84
C LEU A 165 14.79 -4.03 -10.31
N GLN A 166 14.21 -3.01 -10.96
CA GLN A 166 14.60 -2.62 -12.32
C GLN A 166 16.07 -2.23 -12.45
N LYS A 167 16.64 -1.65 -11.42
CA LYS A 167 18.05 -1.25 -11.43
C LYS A 167 19.00 -2.39 -11.13
N GLY A 168 18.49 -3.61 -10.94
CA GLY A 168 19.32 -4.80 -10.61
C GLY A 168 20.06 -4.67 -9.26
N SER A 169 19.74 -3.66 -8.46
CA SER A 169 20.55 -3.27 -7.32
C SER A 169 20.03 -3.76 -5.98
N LEU A 170 18.84 -4.38 -5.95
CA LEU A 170 18.28 -4.85 -4.69
C LEU A 170 17.54 -6.18 -4.91
N GLN A 171 18.18 -7.24 -4.50
CA GLN A 171 17.44 -8.32 -3.87
C GLN A 171 16.87 -7.69 -2.59
N LEU A 172 15.53 -7.62 -2.45
CA LEU A 172 14.94 -7.17 -1.21
C LEU A 172 15.27 -8.22 -0.13
N PRO A 173 16.15 -7.91 0.83
CA PRO A 173 16.47 -8.87 1.88
C PRO A 173 15.19 -9.15 2.65
N GLY A 174 14.94 -10.43 2.99
CA GLY A 174 13.78 -10.79 3.80
C GLY A 174 12.45 -10.89 3.04
N GLN A 175 12.46 -11.14 1.74
CA GLN A 175 11.24 -11.47 0.99
C GLN A 175 10.51 -12.69 1.56
N TYR A 176 11.25 -13.58 2.17
CA TYR A 176 10.75 -14.81 2.75
C TYR A 176 10.96 -14.84 4.25
N LEU A 177 10.09 -15.57 4.94
CA LEU A 177 10.23 -15.82 6.35
C LEU A 177 11.14 -17.01 6.57
N ALA A 178 12.07 -16.88 7.49
CA ALA A 178 12.79 -18.00 8.07
C ALA A 178 11.98 -18.55 9.25
N VAL A 179 11.61 -19.82 9.20
CA VAL A 179 10.78 -20.45 10.21
C VAL A 179 11.47 -21.73 10.74
N ARG A 180 11.26 -22.00 12.02
CA ARG A 180 11.78 -23.18 12.73
C ARG A 180 10.79 -23.56 13.83
N PRO A 181 10.90 -24.75 14.42
CA PRO A 181 10.09 -25.10 15.58
C PRO A 181 10.12 -24.02 16.65
N GLY A 182 8.95 -23.63 17.13
CA GLY A 182 8.77 -22.50 18.06
C GLY A 182 8.52 -21.15 17.38
N THR A 183 8.66 -21.03 16.06
CA THR A 183 8.28 -19.80 15.36
C THR A 183 6.77 -19.60 15.37
N VAL A 184 6.34 -18.42 15.81
CA VAL A 184 4.93 -18.02 15.83
C VAL A 184 4.80 -16.72 15.05
N ILE A 185 3.87 -16.69 14.11
CA ILE A 185 3.54 -15.50 13.32
C ILE A 185 2.05 -15.28 13.40
N GLU A 186 1.66 -14.07 13.75
CA GLU A 186 0.27 -13.67 13.83
C GLU A 186 0.02 -12.49 12.89
N LYS A 187 -1.11 -12.52 12.19
CA LYS A 187 -1.54 -11.45 11.31
C LYS A 187 -2.99 -11.11 11.55
N GLU A 188 -3.21 -9.86 11.90
CA GLU A 188 -4.53 -9.25 12.02
C GLU A 188 -4.91 -8.57 10.69
N PHE A 189 -6.15 -8.76 10.29
CA PHE A 189 -6.73 -8.11 9.12
C PHE A 189 -8.25 -8.02 9.26
N ARG A 190 -8.88 -7.18 8.44
CA ARG A 190 -10.34 -7.04 8.42
C ARG A 190 -10.87 -7.15 7.01
N LEU A 191 -12.07 -7.69 6.88
CA LEU A 191 -12.79 -7.82 5.62
C LEU A 191 -14.12 -7.08 5.73
N ALA A 192 -14.52 -6.42 4.63
CA ALA A 192 -15.81 -5.77 4.51
C ALA A 192 -16.41 -5.96 3.13
N ILE A 193 -17.75 -6.01 3.07
CA ILE A 193 -18.52 -5.82 1.85
C ILE A 193 -19.47 -4.66 2.10
N ASP A 194 -19.23 -3.55 1.42
CA ASP A 194 -20.00 -2.32 1.56
C ASP A 194 -20.81 -2.02 0.31
N PRO A 195 -22.09 -1.67 0.41
CA PRO A 195 -22.84 -1.20 -0.74
C PRO A 195 -22.25 0.10 -1.26
N ALA A 196 -22.23 0.27 -2.57
CA ALA A 196 -21.82 1.51 -3.23
C ALA A 196 -23.03 2.22 -3.84
N PRO A 197 -23.11 3.56 -3.69
CA PRO A 197 -24.27 4.30 -4.19
C PRO A 197 -24.36 4.31 -5.71
N LEU A 198 -23.24 4.24 -6.38
CA LEU A 198 -23.14 4.21 -7.85
C LEU A 198 -21.78 3.67 -8.29
N ARG A 199 -21.69 3.31 -9.56
CA ARG A 199 -20.47 2.89 -10.23
C ARG A 199 -19.39 3.98 -10.14
N GLY A 200 -18.16 3.60 -9.77
CA GLY A 200 -17.04 4.51 -9.56
C GLY A 200 -16.99 5.16 -8.18
N ALA A 201 -17.92 4.83 -7.27
CA ALA A 201 -17.96 5.37 -5.91
C ALA A 201 -17.70 4.33 -4.81
N ALA A 202 -17.40 3.09 -5.19
CA ALA A 202 -17.21 2.01 -4.22
C ALA A 202 -16.02 2.22 -3.26
N PHE A 203 -15.05 3.05 -3.65
CA PHE A 203 -13.90 3.38 -2.80
C PHE A 203 -14.26 4.23 -1.56
N ARG A 204 -15.39 4.93 -1.58
CA ARG A 204 -15.74 5.92 -0.54
C ARG A 204 -15.85 5.28 0.85
N ARG A 205 -16.63 4.21 0.96
CA ARG A 205 -16.83 3.55 2.27
C ARG A 205 -15.55 2.91 2.79
N PRO A 206 -14.75 2.17 1.99
CA PRO A 206 -13.43 1.69 2.40
C PRO A 206 -12.48 2.78 2.89
N VAL A 207 -12.46 3.96 2.24
CA VAL A 207 -11.65 5.09 2.72
C VAL A 207 -12.12 5.58 4.09
N HIS A 208 -13.43 5.75 4.29
CA HIS A 208 -13.96 6.14 5.61
C HIS A 208 -13.61 5.11 6.69
N ARG A 209 -13.79 3.82 6.41
CA ARG A 209 -13.42 2.76 7.35
C ARG A 209 -11.92 2.77 7.66
N ALA A 210 -11.08 3.01 6.67
CA ALA A 210 -9.64 3.12 6.89
C ALA A 210 -9.29 4.29 7.81
N LEU A 211 -9.94 5.46 7.64
CA LEU A 211 -9.75 6.60 8.54
C LEU A 211 -10.18 6.29 9.97
N GLU A 212 -11.28 5.55 10.15
CA GLU A 212 -11.75 5.11 11.46
C GLU A 212 -10.78 4.09 12.10
N LEU A 213 -10.32 3.10 11.32
CA LEU A 213 -9.46 2.01 11.79
C LEU A 213 -8.05 2.47 12.15
N TYR A 214 -7.48 3.37 11.36
CA TYR A 214 -6.09 3.79 11.54
C TYR A 214 -5.94 4.99 12.46
N ALA A 215 -7.01 5.59 12.90
CA ALA A 215 -7.15 6.74 13.79
C ALA A 215 -6.17 7.88 13.45
N PRO A 216 -6.53 9.13 13.55
CA PRO A 216 -5.59 10.22 13.30
C PRO A 216 -4.39 10.06 14.24
N PHE A 217 -3.20 10.24 13.70
CA PHE A 217 -1.98 10.33 14.51
C PHE A 217 -2.17 11.43 15.55
N SER A 218 -1.67 11.22 16.76
CA SER A 218 -1.62 12.29 17.73
C SER A 218 -0.79 13.44 17.16
N CYS A 219 -1.35 14.62 17.20
CA CYS A 219 -0.65 15.86 16.86
C CYS A 219 0.02 16.49 18.10
N GLU A 220 -0.01 15.80 19.24
CA GLU A 220 0.63 16.26 20.48
C GLU A 220 2.15 16.38 20.25
N GLY A 221 2.71 17.51 20.64
CA GLY A 221 4.13 17.80 20.44
C GLY A 221 4.54 18.19 19.03
N LEU A 222 3.62 18.23 18.06
CA LEU A 222 3.90 18.82 16.76
C LEU A 222 3.81 20.34 16.81
N PRO A 223 4.61 21.04 15.95
CA PRO A 223 4.50 22.50 15.83
C PRO A 223 3.07 22.94 15.50
N GLY A 224 2.63 24.03 16.07
CA GLY A 224 1.35 24.67 15.72
C GLY A 224 1.32 25.15 14.26
N PHE A 225 0.14 25.34 13.72
CA PHE A 225 -0.03 25.78 12.31
C PHE A 225 0.74 27.09 12.03
N GLU A 226 0.65 28.06 12.90
CA GLU A 226 1.35 29.35 12.78
C GLU A 226 2.88 29.18 12.75
N GLU A 227 3.41 28.30 13.57
CA GLU A 227 4.84 27.98 13.61
C GLU A 227 5.28 27.29 12.31
N ILE A 228 4.48 26.36 11.80
CA ILE A 228 4.73 25.70 10.52
C ILE A 228 4.73 26.73 9.37
N VAL A 229 3.75 27.62 9.36
CA VAL A 229 3.66 28.70 8.35
C VAL A 229 4.89 29.61 8.42
N ALA A 230 5.27 30.08 9.61
CA ALA A 230 6.45 30.92 9.79
C ALA A 230 7.74 30.23 9.30
N ALA A 231 7.94 28.98 9.68
CA ALA A 231 9.08 28.19 9.23
C ALA A 231 9.11 27.99 7.70
N LYS A 232 7.94 27.76 7.09
CA LYS A 232 7.81 27.63 5.63
C LYS A 232 8.06 28.96 4.92
N CYS A 233 7.63 30.09 5.47
CA CYS A 233 7.98 31.40 4.93
C CYS A 233 9.49 31.65 4.92
N LEU A 234 10.16 31.40 6.04
CA LEU A 234 11.63 31.53 6.13
C LEU A 234 12.33 30.61 5.15
N MET A 235 11.92 29.34 5.08
CA MET A 235 12.46 28.39 4.12
C MET A 235 12.27 28.85 2.67
N THR A 236 11.08 29.33 2.33
CA THR A 236 10.77 29.79 0.97
C THR A 236 11.62 31.00 0.59
N ARG A 237 11.71 31.98 1.47
CA ARG A 237 12.58 33.16 1.27
C ARG A 237 14.06 32.78 1.11
N SER A 238 14.54 31.83 1.90
CA SER A 238 15.93 31.36 1.79
C SER A 238 16.24 30.63 0.48
N ARG A 239 15.21 30.26 -0.28
CA ARG A 239 15.34 29.61 -1.58
C ARG A 239 15.29 30.57 -2.76
N TRP A 240 15.01 31.85 -2.53
CA TRP A 240 14.97 32.83 -3.58
C TRP A 240 16.38 33.03 -4.18
N ILE A 241 16.46 33.00 -5.49
CA ILE A 241 17.64 33.32 -6.28
C ILE A 241 17.27 34.49 -7.17
N ASP A 242 18.14 35.50 -7.18
CA ASP A 242 18.08 36.62 -8.11
C ASP A 242 19.47 36.84 -8.70
N GLU A 243 19.64 36.48 -9.95
CA GLU A 243 20.92 36.54 -10.68
C GLU A 243 20.73 37.30 -12.01
N GLY A 244 20.17 38.49 -11.94
CA GLY A 244 19.91 39.34 -13.10
C GLY A 244 18.77 38.79 -13.98
N PRO A 245 19.08 38.19 -15.14
CA PRO A 245 18.01 37.71 -16.03
C PRO A 245 17.26 36.47 -15.50
N VAL A 246 17.75 35.86 -14.43
CA VAL A 246 17.15 34.65 -13.84
C VAL A 246 16.81 34.92 -12.39
N ALA A 247 15.50 34.85 -12.06
CA ALA A 247 15.01 34.92 -10.70
C ALA A 247 13.99 33.79 -10.44
N GLY A 248 14.01 33.25 -9.25
CA GLY A 248 13.08 32.18 -8.88
C GLY A 248 13.46 31.43 -7.60
N PHE A 249 12.70 30.41 -7.30
CA PHE A 249 12.95 29.59 -6.10
C PHE A 249 13.82 28.39 -6.42
N ASN A 250 14.91 28.25 -5.68
CA ASN A 250 15.80 27.12 -5.81
C ASN A 250 15.16 25.84 -5.24
N MET A 251 15.22 24.77 -6.00
CA MET A 251 14.70 23.46 -5.56
C MET A 251 15.51 22.85 -4.41
N TYR A 252 16.81 23.10 -4.39
CA TYR A 252 17.74 22.52 -3.42
C TYR A 252 18.35 23.56 -2.49
N PRO A 253 18.86 23.17 -1.30
CA PRO A 253 19.72 24.06 -0.51
C PRO A 253 21.00 24.41 -1.28
N ALA A 254 21.55 25.58 -0.97
CA ALA A 254 22.88 25.93 -1.46
C ALA A 254 23.92 24.84 -1.08
N PRO A 255 24.93 24.57 -1.89
CA PRO A 255 25.35 25.34 -3.09
C PRO A 255 24.66 24.88 -4.40
N ARG A 256 23.84 23.84 -4.38
CA ARG A 256 23.20 23.31 -5.58
C ARG A 256 22.13 24.27 -6.08
N ARG A 257 22.24 24.68 -7.35
CA ARG A 257 21.28 25.58 -7.99
C ARG A 257 20.47 24.85 -9.03
N ALA A 258 19.14 24.91 -8.89
CA ALA A 258 18.18 24.42 -9.88
C ALA A 258 16.82 25.09 -9.67
N ILE A 259 16.46 25.99 -10.56
CA ILE A 259 15.11 26.52 -10.66
C ILE A 259 14.35 25.57 -11.57
N VAL A 260 13.38 24.85 -11.00
CA VAL A 260 12.61 23.84 -11.73
C VAL A 260 11.19 24.33 -11.92
N MET A 261 10.83 24.57 -13.17
CA MET A 261 9.48 24.97 -13.57
C MET A 261 8.55 23.74 -13.64
N GLY A 262 7.49 23.74 -12.87
CA GLY A 262 6.42 22.73 -12.99
C GLY A 262 6.66 21.38 -12.33
N TRP A 263 7.75 21.17 -11.59
CA TRP A 263 7.96 19.96 -10.82
C TRP A 263 7.30 20.05 -9.46
N CYS A 264 6.35 19.13 -9.17
CA CYS A 264 5.67 19.04 -7.87
C CYS A 264 5.06 20.37 -7.37
N GLY A 265 4.61 21.23 -8.26
CA GLY A 265 4.03 22.54 -7.93
C GLY A 265 5.02 23.60 -7.45
N GLN A 266 6.33 23.35 -7.52
CA GLN A 266 7.34 24.24 -6.95
C GLN A 266 7.52 25.58 -7.69
N ALA A 267 7.10 25.66 -8.95
CA ALA A 267 7.31 26.88 -9.75
C ALA A 267 6.37 28.04 -9.34
N ALA A 268 5.13 27.75 -9.03
CA ALA A 268 4.11 28.76 -8.74
C ALA A 268 3.69 28.80 -7.26
N ALA A 269 3.66 27.64 -6.60
CA ALA A 269 3.16 27.53 -5.23
C ALA A 269 3.92 28.39 -4.20
N PRO A 270 5.27 28.49 -4.21
CA PRO A 270 5.98 29.37 -3.29
C PRO A 270 5.64 30.85 -3.46
N GLY A 271 5.55 31.33 -4.69
CA GLY A 271 5.17 32.73 -4.98
C GLY A 271 3.74 33.04 -4.56
N TYR A 272 2.80 32.16 -4.94
CA TYR A 272 1.40 32.28 -4.52
C TYR A 272 1.25 32.29 -3.00
N PHE A 273 1.94 31.37 -2.32
CA PHE A 273 1.93 31.27 -0.86
C PHE A 273 2.42 32.55 -0.19
N LEU A 274 3.57 33.11 -0.62
CA LEU A 274 4.11 34.37 -0.07
C LEU A 274 3.17 35.54 -0.34
N GLN A 275 2.62 35.67 -1.55
CA GLN A 275 1.65 36.73 -1.88
C GLN A 275 0.38 36.64 -1.02
N HIS A 276 -0.12 35.43 -0.80
CA HIS A 276 -1.35 35.22 -0.02
C HIS A 276 -1.15 35.58 1.46
N LEU A 277 0.05 35.39 1.98
CA LEU A 277 0.41 35.77 3.34
C LEU A 277 0.82 37.24 3.50
N GLY A 278 0.87 38.02 2.40
CA GLY A 278 1.32 39.40 2.43
C GLY A 278 2.80 39.56 2.77
N ALA A 279 3.60 38.56 2.47
CA ALA A 279 5.00 38.45 2.88
C ALA A 279 5.99 38.84 1.74
#